data_ae72ab50b3ddd531c18c8a0d84577fbe
#
_entry.id   ae72ab50b3ddd531c18c8a0d84577fbe
#
_cell.length_a   1.000
_cell.length_b   1.000
_cell.length_c   1.000
_cell.angle_alpha   90.00
_cell.angle_beta   90.00
_cell.angle_gamma   90.00
#
_symmetry.space_group_name_H-M   'P 1'
#
loop_
_entity.id
_entity.type
_entity.pdbx_description
1 polymer ?
#
loop_
_entity_poly.entity_id
_entity_poly.type
_entity_poly.pdbx_seq_one_letter_code
_entity_poly.pdbx_strand_id
1 'polypeptide(L)'
;MNALTIDRPGSPQTLTLADVPIPQPGNLEVRVSIKAVSLNPADYKLIGGGHPAWTYPHIPGLDAAGIIDAVGQDVTQWKPGDRVAFHANLTKPGVFAEYAIASTQALALIPAAISFEEAASLPCSGLTAMHALEKLHLELGKKLLILGGSGGVGSLAIQLVKLAGLDVLATTSAVNLTYVKELGASHAIDYTTDDVAAEINTVTNGQGIDAIFDTVGHRANPDLFSWLPYSGQLVSIVDVPPLPKNYSSRSLSFHAYALGAVYTYGTVAQQAHFLGASMSNLLDLVDQGKVIPQVTKLINWTDIGLGLDELK
;
A
#
# COMPACT_ATOMS: atom_id res chain seq x y z
N MET A 1 27.82 6.54 2.12
CA MET A 1 26.88 5.41 2.31
C MET A 1 26.52 4.81 0.97
N ASN A 2 26.28 3.51 0.95
CA ASN A 2 25.76 2.88 -0.24
C ASN A 2 24.28 3.21 -0.47
N ALA A 3 23.92 3.50 -1.72
CA ALA A 3 22.55 3.71 -2.15
C ALA A 3 22.35 3.20 -3.58
N LEU A 4 21.14 2.75 -3.91
CA LEU A 4 20.75 2.48 -5.29
C LEU A 4 20.17 3.76 -5.89
N THR A 5 20.71 4.18 -7.02
CA THR A 5 20.33 5.42 -7.68
C THR A 5 19.89 5.20 -9.11
N ILE A 6 19.08 6.12 -9.64
CA ILE A 6 18.76 6.25 -11.06
C ILE A 6 19.21 7.63 -11.56
N ASP A 7 19.72 7.70 -12.77
CA ASP A 7 20.16 8.96 -13.40
C ASP A 7 19.04 9.65 -14.20
N ARG A 8 17.96 8.93 -14.49
CA ARG A 8 16.78 9.41 -15.23
C ARG A 8 15.65 8.38 -15.11
N PRO A 9 14.40 8.75 -15.43
CA PRO A 9 13.31 7.80 -15.53
C PRO A 9 13.63 6.65 -16.49
N GLY A 10 13.27 5.41 -16.13
CA GLY A 10 13.58 4.23 -16.93
C GLY A 10 13.19 2.91 -16.30
N SER A 11 13.82 1.82 -16.74
CA SER A 11 13.61 0.49 -16.15
C SER A 11 14.18 0.40 -14.73
N PRO A 12 13.55 -0.33 -13.79
CA PRO A 12 14.15 -0.65 -12.49
C PRO A 12 15.55 -1.32 -12.60
N GLN A 13 15.84 -2.00 -13.69
CA GLN A 13 17.15 -2.60 -13.93
C GLN A 13 18.28 -1.56 -14.15
N THR A 14 17.92 -0.28 -14.34
CA THR A 14 18.92 0.81 -14.41
C THR A 14 19.36 1.32 -13.06
N LEU A 15 18.86 0.74 -11.95
CA LEU A 15 19.35 1.02 -10.61
C LEU A 15 20.84 0.66 -10.52
N THR A 16 21.64 1.61 -10.06
CA THR A 16 23.09 1.45 -9.90
C THR A 16 23.51 1.72 -8.45
N LEU A 17 24.44 0.92 -7.96
CA LEU A 17 25.04 1.14 -6.65
C LEU A 17 25.96 2.35 -6.70
N ALA A 18 25.73 3.31 -5.81
CA ALA A 18 26.53 4.54 -5.71
C ALA A 18 26.93 4.79 -4.25
N ASP A 19 28.13 5.34 -4.05
CA ASP A 19 28.54 5.91 -2.78
C ASP A 19 28.10 7.38 -2.73
N VAL A 20 27.21 7.69 -1.77
CA VAL A 20 26.64 9.03 -1.61
C VAL A 20 26.86 9.54 -0.17
N PRO A 21 26.84 10.86 0.06
CA PRO A 21 26.94 11.39 1.40
C PRO A 21 25.83 10.87 2.34
N ILE A 22 26.18 10.61 3.61
CA ILE A 22 25.17 10.26 4.62
C ILE A 22 24.31 11.50 4.88
N PRO A 23 22.97 11.41 4.70
CA PRO A 23 22.09 12.56 4.88
C PRO A 23 22.01 13.00 6.34
N GLN A 24 21.79 14.30 6.57
CA GLN A 24 21.57 14.84 7.92
C GLN A 24 20.09 15.17 8.11
N PRO A 25 19.49 14.79 9.26
CA PRO A 25 18.09 15.09 9.52
C PRO A 25 17.87 16.60 9.73
N GLY A 26 16.79 17.11 9.15
CA GLY A 26 16.28 18.45 9.46
C GLY A 26 15.67 18.50 10.87
N ASN A 27 15.22 19.70 11.31
CA ASN A 27 14.79 19.94 12.69
C ASN A 27 13.76 18.93 13.21
N LEU A 28 12.73 18.59 12.40
CA LEU A 28 11.64 17.66 12.75
C LEU A 28 11.75 16.33 11.98
N GLU A 29 12.96 15.93 11.64
CA GLU A 29 13.25 14.69 10.92
C GLU A 29 14.16 13.79 11.75
N VAL A 30 14.17 12.52 11.40
CA VAL A 30 15.11 11.56 11.92
C VAL A 30 15.88 10.92 10.78
N ARG A 31 17.08 10.43 11.05
CA ARG A 31 17.80 9.53 10.15
C ARG A 31 17.63 8.10 10.66
N VAL A 32 17.27 7.22 9.75
CA VAL A 32 17.04 5.80 10.03
C VAL A 32 18.11 4.98 9.33
N SER A 33 18.83 4.15 10.09
CA SER A 33 19.65 3.05 9.56
C SER A 33 18.73 1.94 9.08
N ILE A 34 18.60 1.77 7.76
CA ILE A 34 17.66 0.85 7.14
C ILE A 34 18.08 -0.60 7.40
N LYS A 35 17.11 -1.44 7.75
CA LYS A 35 17.28 -2.89 8.00
C LYS A 35 16.52 -3.72 6.98
N ALA A 36 15.35 -3.25 6.57
CA ALA A 36 14.54 -3.86 5.52
C ALA A 36 13.79 -2.80 4.72
N VAL A 37 13.56 -3.07 3.45
CA VAL A 37 12.69 -2.31 2.55
C VAL A 37 11.69 -3.24 1.90
N SER A 38 10.53 -2.73 1.53
CA SER A 38 9.55 -3.48 0.72
C SER A 38 9.51 -2.93 -0.69
N LEU A 39 9.20 -3.79 -1.65
CA LEU A 39 9.05 -3.44 -3.05
C LEU A 39 7.56 -3.35 -3.39
N ASN A 40 7.17 -2.27 -4.04
CA ASN A 40 5.79 -1.97 -4.39
C ASN A 40 5.63 -1.67 -5.88
N PRO A 41 4.44 -1.93 -6.48
CA PRO A 41 4.14 -1.45 -7.83
C PRO A 41 4.35 0.06 -8.00
N ALA A 42 4.16 0.86 -6.93
CA ALA A 42 4.42 2.29 -6.95
C ALA A 42 5.89 2.62 -7.22
N ASP A 43 6.84 1.82 -6.71
CA ASP A 43 8.27 2.05 -6.90
C ASP A 43 8.65 1.94 -8.38
N TYR A 44 8.28 0.85 -9.06
CA TYR A 44 8.64 0.72 -10.48
C TYR A 44 7.90 1.72 -11.38
N LYS A 45 6.68 2.15 -10.99
CA LYS A 45 5.95 3.21 -11.71
C LYS A 45 6.65 4.56 -11.57
N LEU A 46 7.11 4.91 -10.36
CA LEU A 46 7.86 6.13 -10.10
C LEU A 46 9.24 6.10 -10.76
N ILE A 47 9.95 4.99 -10.71
CA ILE A 47 11.23 4.81 -11.41
C ILE A 47 11.01 4.99 -12.92
N GLY A 48 9.93 4.41 -13.46
CA GLY A 48 9.62 4.46 -14.88
C GLY A 48 9.18 5.84 -15.38
N GLY A 49 8.34 6.52 -14.62
CA GLY A 49 7.76 7.82 -14.98
C GLY A 49 8.51 9.03 -14.44
N GLY A 50 9.31 8.86 -13.42
CA GLY A 50 9.88 9.95 -12.62
C GLY A 50 8.86 10.68 -11.76
N HIS A 51 9.34 11.66 -10.99
CA HIS A 51 8.49 12.58 -10.23
C HIS A 51 8.98 14.03 -10.44
N PRO A 52 8.08 15.02 -10.60
CA PRO A 52 8.48 16.41 -10.87
C PRO A 52 9.41 17.05 -9.82
N ALA A 53 9.36 16.57 -8.58
CA ALA A 53 10.23 17.04 -7.50
C ALA A 53 11.61 16.36 -7.46
N TRP A 54 11.86 15.35 -8.30
CA TRP A 54 13.12 14.61 -8.27
C TRP A 54 14.24 15.36 -8.97
N THR A 55 15.40 15.34 -8.36
CA THR A 55 16.68 15.67 -8.96
C THR A 55 17.47 14.38 -9.18
N TYR A 56 18.24 14.31 -10.23
CA TYR A 56 19.01 13.13 -10.57
C TYR A 56 20.53 13.38 -10.34
N PRO A 57 21.30 12.34 -9.93
CA PRO A 57 20.84 11.00 -9.59
C PRO A 57 19.89 10.99 -8.40
N HIS A 58 18.88 10.11 -8.44
CA HIS A 58 17.84 10.01 -7.40
C HIS A 58 17.85 8.63 -6.74
N ILE A 59 17.62 8.59 -5.42
CA ILE A 59 17.45 7.35 -4.64
C ILE A 59 15.95 7.07 -4.55
N PRO A 60 15.42 6.01 -5.18
CA PRO A 60 14.02 5.64 -5.05
C PRO A 60 13.73 4.78 -3.82
N GLY A 61 12.49 4.27 -3.71
CA GLY A 61 12.01 3.39 -2.64
C GLY A 61 11.11 4.10 -1.65
N LEU A 62 10.00 3.43 -1.29
CA LEU A 62 8.93 4.02 -0.50
C LEU A 62 8.82 3.45 0.92
N ASP A 63 9.02 2.14 1.11
CA ASP A 63 8.74 1.48 2.38
C ASP A 63 10.00 1.00 3.06
N ALA A 64 10.14 1.32 4.34
CA ALA A 64 11.29 0.88 5.12
C ALA A 64 10.96 0.60 6.58
N ALA A 65 11.78 -0.26 7.16
CA ALA A 65 11.92 -0.47 8.58
C ALA A 65 13.40 -0.41 8.97
N GLY A 66 13.69 0.14 10.15
CA GLY A 66 15.07 0.29 10.60
C GLY A 66 15.17 0.84 12.00
N ILE A 67 16.35 1.36 12.31
CA ILE A 67 16.70 1.88 13.64
C ILE A 67 17.08 3.35 13.48
N ILE A 68 16.47 4.23 14.28
CA ILE A 68 16.86 5.64 14.34
C ILE A 68 18.31 5.72 14.83
N ASP A 69 19.19 6.39 14.09
CA ASP A 69 20.58 6.62 14.49
C ASP A 69 20.89 8.09 14.77
N ALA A 70 20.10 9.01 14.24
CA ALA A 70 20.19 10.45 14.51
C ALA A 70 18.81 11.11 14.49
N VAL A 71 18.67 12.17 15.28
CA VAL A 71 17.44 12.96 15.39
C VAL A 71 17.74 14.44 15.17
N GLY A 72 16.79 15.15 14.58
CA GLY A 72 16.86 16.60 14.42
C GLY A 72 16.69 17.36 15.74
N GLN A 73 17.07 18.63 15.73
CA GLN A 73 17.17 19.46 16.94
C GLN A 73 15.84 19.59 17.72
N ASP A 74 14.71 19.61 17.02
CA ASP A 74 13.39 19.83 17.63
C ASP A 74 12.61 18.53 17.86
N VAL A 75 13.26 17.38 17.66
CA VAL A 75 12.65 16.05 17.86
C VAL A 75 12.70 15.68 19.34
N THR A 76 11.55 15.46 19.96
CA THR A 76 11.43 15.13 21.39
C THR A 76 10.81 13.75 21.64
N GLN A 77 10.02 13.24 20.71
CA GLN A 77 9.28 11.96 20.84
C GLN A 77 10.05 10.74 20.34
N TRP A 78 11.17 10.94 19.66
CA TRP A 78 12.00 9.88 19.09
C TRP A 78 13.43 9.99 19.56
N LYS A 79 14.12 8.86 19.66
CA LYS A 79 15.52 8.80 20.08
C LYS A 79 16.32 7.75 19.28
N PRO A 80 17.64 7.90 19.20
CA PRO A 80 18.52 6.85 18.67
C PRO A 80 18.28 5.51 19.38
N GLY A 81 18.21 4.44 18.61
CA GLY A 81 17.91 3.09 19.07
C GLY A 81 16.44 2.68 18.89
N ASP A 82 15.51 3.60 18.66
CA ASP A 82 14.11 3.25 18.40
C ASP A 82 13.97 2.49 17.07
N ARG A 83 13.25 1.36 17.10
CA ARG A 83 12.92 0.56 15.93
C ARG A 83 11.69 1.13 15.26
N VAL A 84 11.77 1.54 14.01
CA VAL A 84 10.68 2.26 13.33
C VAL A 84 10.40 1.72 11.94
N ALA A 85 9.12 1.79 11.53
CA ALA A 85 8.66 1.57 10.16
C ALA A 85 7.97 2.82 9.64
N PHE A 86 8.08 3.06 8.33
CA PHE A 86 7.51 4.25 7.70
C PHE A 86 7.34 4.10 6.19
N HIS A 87 6.40 4.87 5.65
CA HIS A 87 6.31 5.17 4.24
C HIS A 87 7.12 6.44 3.96
N ALA A 88 8.06 6.39 3.02
CA ALA A 88 8.92 7.53 2.70
C ALA A 88 8.19 8.61 1.89
N ASN A 89 8.66 9.84 2.02
CA ASN A 89 8.16 10.96 1.23
C ASN A 89 8.63 10.84 -0.21
N LEU A 90 7.71 10.49 -1.11
CA LEU A 90 7.99 10.28 -2.54
C LEU A 90 8.54 11.52 -3.28
N THR A 91 8.48 12.71 -2.67
CA THR A 91 9.05 13.94 -3.23
C THR A 91 10.53 14.16 -2.85
N LYS A 92 11.07 13.32 -1.96
CA LYS A 92 12.44 13.36 -1.42
C LYS A 92 13.21 12.10 -1.82
N PRO A 93 14.54 12.04 -1.57
CA PRO A 93 15.29 10.77 -1.69
C PRO A 93 14.65 9.66 -0.86
N GLY A 94 14.50 8.49 -1.47
CA GLY A 94 13.82 7.33 -0.91
C GLY A 94 14.70 6.44 -0.04
N VAL A 95 14.29 5.18 0.09
CA VAL A 95 14.81 4.24 1.09
C VAL A 95 15.71 3.13 0.53
N PHE A 96 15.97 3.09 -0.76
CA PHE A 96 16.91 2.11 -1.32
C PHE A 96 18.36 2.54 -1.05
N ALA A 97 18.70 2.66 0.25
CA ALA A 97 19.97 3.14 0.77
C ALA A 97 20.24 2.58 2.19
N GLU A 98 21.49 2.67 2.66
CA GLU A 98 21.82 2.28 4.03
C GLU A 98 21.17 3.19 5.09
N TYR A 99 20.94 4.45 4.75
CA TYR A 99 20.28 5.45 5.61
C TYR A 99 19.27 6.26 4.81
N ALA A 100 18.15 6.58 5.46
CA ALA A 100 17.13 7.47 4.90
C ALA A 100 16.66 8.49 5.94
N ILE A 101 16.13 9.61 5.45
CA ILE A 101 15.49 10.63 6.28
C ILE A 101 14.00 10.39 6.30
N ALA A 102 13.42 10.41 7.49
CA ALA A 102 11.98 10.31 7.68
C ALA A 102 11.45 11.49 8.52
N SER A 103 10.25 11.96 8.17
CA SER A 103 9.51 12.91 9.02
C SER A 103 9.04 12.20 10.29
N THR A 104 9.16 12.88 11.43
CA THR A 104 8.63 12.39 12.71
C THR A 104 7.15 12.04 12.67
N GLN A 105 6.40 12.62 11.74
CA GLN A 105 4.97 12.38 11.54
C GLN A 105 4.65 11.08 10.80
N ALA A 106 5.61 10.51 10.09
CA ALA A 106 5.40 9.30 9.29
C ALA A 106 5.82 8.01 10.00
N LEU A 107 6.45 8.12 11.16
CA LEU A 107 7.05 7.00 11.88
C LEU A 107 6.05 6.27 12.77
N ALA A 108 6.21 4.96 12.86
CA ALA A 108 5.59 4.12 13.88
C ALA A 108 6.63 3.23 14.56
N LEU A 109 6.51 3.06 15.88
CA LEU A 109 7.38 2.18 16.66
C LEU A 109 7.07 0.72 16.35
N ILE A 110 8.09 -0.08 16.02
CA ILE A 110 7.94 -1.51 15.75
C ILE A 110 7.95 -2.28 17.08
N PRO A 111 6.88 -3.01 17.43
CA PRO A 111 6.87 -3.93 18.56
C PRO A 111 8.02 -4.95 18.51
N ALA A 112 8.48 -5.39 19.69
CA ALA A 112 9.65 -6.25 19.78
C ALA A 112 9.50 -7.61 19.06
N ALA A 113 8.27 -8.12 18.99
CA ALA A 113 7.96 -9.40 18.36
C ALA A 113 7.96 -9.35 16.82
N ILE A 114 7.81 -8.16 16.22
CA ILE A 114 7.72 -7.99 14.76
C ILE A 114 9.13 -7.80 14.19
N SER A 115 9.48 -8.54 13.14
CA SER A 115 10.74 -8.39 12.41
C SER A 115 10.76 -7.09 11.58
N PHE A 116 11.94 -6.68 11.10
CA PHE A 116 12.05 -5.51 10.22
C PHE A 116 11.41 -5.79 8.86
N GLU A 117 11.52 -7.02 8.36
CA GLU A 117 10.96 -7.46 7.10
C GLU A 117 9.43 -7.40 7.12
N GLU A 118 8.81 -7.93 8.19
CA GLU A 118 7.36 -7.82 8.39
C GLU A 118 6.91 -6.36 8.49
N ALA A 119 7.60 -5.57 9.31
CA ALA A 119 7.26 -4.17 9.48
C ALA A 119 7.43 -3.35 8.19
N ALA A 120 8.47 -3.63 7.38
CA ALA A 120 8.69 -2.95 6.10
C ALA A 120 7.63 -3.30 5.05
N SER A 121 6.98 -4.47 5.13
CA SER A 121 5.96 -4.90 4.16
C SER A 121 4.62 -4.18 4.30
N LEU A 122 4.43 -3.41 5.37
CA LEU A 122 3.14 -2.86 5.75
C LEU A 122 2.85 -1.43 5.26
N PRO A 123 3.80 -0.47 5.17
CA PRO A 123 3.44 0.94 5.03
C PRO A 123 2.61 1.22 3.77
N CYS A 124 3.12 0.95 2.58
CA CYS A 124 2.40 1.24 1.34
C CYS A 124 1.11 0.40 1.22
N SER A 125 1.22 -0.91 1.39
CA SER A 125 0.11 -1.83 1.17
C SER A 125 -0.95 -1.73 2.27
N GLY A 126 -0.55 -1.72 3.54
CA GLY A 126 -1.46 -1.71 4.67
C GLY A 126 -2.17 -0.38 4.88
N LEU A 127 -1.43 0.74 4.81
CA LEU A 127 -2.05 2.07 4.92
C LEU A 127 -2.98 2.36 3.74
N THR A 128 -2.62 1.92 2.53
CA THR A 128 -3.51 2.02 1.38
C THR A 128 -4.79 1.21 1.60
N ALA A 129 -4.69 -0.03 2.09
CA ALA A 129 -5.85 -0.86 2.39
C ALA A 129 -6.76 -0.21 3.44
N MET A 130 -6.21 0.25 4.57
CA MET A 130 -6.97 0.90 5.64
C MET A 130 -7.74 2.11 5.13
N HIS A 131 -7.05 3.06 4.52
CA HIS A 131 -7.68 4.33 4.15
C HIS A 131 -8.57 4.24 2.91
N ALA A 132 -8.30 3.32 1.98
CA ALA A 132 -9.22 3.07 0.88
C ALA A 132 -10.53 2.44 1.38
N LEU A 133 -10.46 1.51 2.34
CA LEU A 133 -11.65 0.92 2.97
C LEU A 133 -12.47 1.96 3.75
N GLU A 134 -11.83 2.88 4.46
CA GLU A 134 -12.52 3.98 5.17
C GLU A 134 -13.35 4.87 4.23
N LYS A 135 -12.97 4.99 2.95
CA LYS A 135 -13.75 5.74 1.95
C LYS A 135 -15.10 5.10 1.61
N LEU A 136 -15.23 3.81 1.80
CA LEU A 136 -16.43 3.06 1.40
C LEU A 136 -17.58 3.13 2.43
N HIS A 137 -17.34 3.60 3.66
CA HIS A 137 -18.38 3.73 4.70
C HIS A 137 -19.32 2.53 4.81
N LEU A 138 -18.77 1.30 4.80
CA LEU A 138 -19.58 0.07 4.80
C LEU A 138 -20.19 -0.21 6.16
N GLU A 139 -21.46 -0.58 6.17
CA GLU A 139 -22.19 -1.03 7.32
C GLU A 139 -22.24 -2.57 7.41
N LEU A 140 -22.48 -3.11 8.58
CA LEU A 140 -22.66 -4.56 8.79
C LEU A 140 -23.78 -5.12 7.87
N GLY A 141 -23.53 -6.29 7.32
CA GLY A 141 -24.42 -6.95 6.36
C GLY A 141 -24.20 -6.54 4.89
N LYS A 142 -23.34 -5.56 4.63
CA LYS A 142 -22.92 -5.19 3.29
C LYS A 142 -21.82 -6.12 2.78
N LYS A 143 -21.77 -6.31 1.47
CA LYS A 143 -20.79 -7.16 0.77
C LYS A 143 -19.80 -6.31 0.01
N LEU A 144 -18.51 -6.60 0.21
CA LEU A 144 -17.40 -5.97 -0.49
C LEU A 144 -16.75 -6.96 -1.47
N LEU A 145 -16.53 -6.53 -2.70
CA LEU A 145 -15.66 -7.24 -3.64
C LEU A 145 -14.29 -6.58 -3.66
N ILE A 146 -13.25 -7.36 -3.41
CA ILE A 146 -11.85 -6.93 -3.56
C ILE A 146 -11.29 -7.54 -4.84
N LEU A 147 -10.93 -6.69 -5.80
CA LEU A 147 -10.25 -7.11 -7.03
C LEU A 147 -8.74 -7.20 -6.76
N GLY A 148 -8.14 -8.35 -7.07
CA GLY A 148 -6.73 -8.63 -6.79
C GLY A 148 -6.48 -8.99 -5.33
N GLY A 149 -7.30 -9.85 -4.75
CA GLY A 149 -7.27 -10.25 -3.33
C GLY A 149 -5.97 -10.88 -2.84
N SER A 150 -5.17 -11.48 -3.72
CA SER A 150 -3.87 -12.08 -3.36
C SER A 150 -2.69 -11.10 -3.42
N GLY A 151 -2.88 -9.87 -3.91
CA GLY A 151 -1.85 -8.84 -3.95
C GLY A 151 -1.58 -8.22 -2.57
N GLY A 152 -0.52 -7.42 -2.44
CA GLY A 152 -0.11 -6.81 -1.18
C GLY A 152 -1.23 -6.00 -0.50
N VAL A 153 -1.93 -5.13 -1.24
CA VAL A 153 -3.06 -4.34 -0.71
C VAL A 153 -4.29 -5.22 -0.49
N GLY A 154 -4.63 -6.09 -1.46
CA GLY A 154 -5.83 -6.92 -1.40
C GLY A 154 -5.81 -7.91 -0.22
N SER A 155 -4.69 -8.54 0.04
CA SER A 155 -4.52 -9.50 1.14
C SER A 155 -4.68 -8.87 2.52
N LEU A 156 -4.19 -7.65 2.71
CA LEU A 156 -4.38 -6.89 3.94
C LEU A 156 -5.82 -6.36 4.04
N ALA A 157 -6.40 -5.91 2.93
CA ALA A 157 -7.78 -5.46 2.89
C ALA A 157 -8.78 -6.58 3.28
N ILE A 158 -8.59 -7.82 2.80
CA ILE A 158 -9.42 -8.97 3.19
C ILE A 158 -9.40 -9.15 4.71
N GLN A 159 -8.23 -9.14 5.33
CA GLN A 159 -8.08 -9.32 6.77
C GLN A 159 -8.75 -8.19 7.57
N LEU A 160 -8.56 -6.94 7.15
CA LEU A 160 -9.17 -5.77 7.80
C LEU A 160 -10.71 -5.80 7.70
N VAL A 161 -11.26 -6.17 6.54
CA VAL A 161 -12.71 -6.32 6.33
C VAL A 161 -13.29 -7.43 7.19
N LYS A 162 -12.59 -8.57 7.28
CA LYS A 162 -12.97 -9.67 8.19
C LYS A 162 -13.00 -9.22 9.65
N LEU A 163 -11.99 -8.48 10.10
CA LEU A 163 -11.95 -7.94 11.47
C LEU A 163 -13.09 -6.97 11.75
N ALA A 164 -13.57 -6.24 10.75
CA ALA A 164 -14.74 -5.38 10.84
C ALA A 164 -16.08 -6.14 10.81
N GLY A 165 -16.07 -7.47 10.68
CA GLY A 165 -17.27 -8.31 10.63
C GLY A 165 -18.07 -8.17 9.33
N LEU A 166 -17.46 -7.71 8.26
CA LEU A 166 -18.07 -7.54 6.94
C LEU A 166 -17.84 -8.79 6.06
N ASP A 167 -18.73 -9.00 5.09
CA ASP A 167 -18.63 -10.08 4.12
C ASP A 167 -17.78 -9.65 2.93
N VAL A 168 -16.73 -10.42 2.61
CA VAL A 168 -15.79 -10.07 1.54
C VAL A 168 -15.65 -11.17 0.50
N LEU A 169 -15.87 -10.78 -0.76
CA LEU A 169 -15.57 -11.55 -1.95
C LEU A 169 -14.19 -11.09 -2.47
N ALA A 170 -13.42 -11.98 -3.07
CA ALA A 170 -12.12 -11.60 -3.63
C ALA A 170 -11.88 -12.28 -4.99
N THR A 171 -11.40 -11.51 -5.98
CA THR A 171 -10.89 -12.10 -7.22
C THR A 171 -9.41 -12.41 -7.08
N THR A 172 -8.98 -13.54 -7.61
CA THR A 172 -7.57 -13.97 -7.63
C THR A 172 -7.36 -14.99 -8.76
N SER A 173 -6.12 -15.43 -8.99
CA SER A 173 -5.84 -16.57 -9.87
C SER A 173 -6.05 -17.90 -9.14
N ALA A 174 -6.26 -19.00 -9.89
CA ALA A 174 -6.52 -20.35 -9.37
C ALA A 174 -5.57 -20.78 -8.23
N VAL A 175 -4.28 -20.49 -8.37
CA VAL A 175 -3.25 -20.90 -7.40
C VAL A 175 -3.41 -20.22 -6.03
N ASN A 176 -4.12 -19.09 -5.96
CA ASN A 176 -4.29 -18.31 -4.74
C ASN A 176 -5.71 -18.39 -4.13
N LEU A 177 -6.61 -19.23 -4.67
CA LEU A 177 -7.99 -19.36 -4.16
C LEU A 177 -8.04 -19.77 -2.69
N THR A 178 -7.25 -20.78 -2.30
CA THR A 178 -7.16 -21.23 -0.91
C THR A 178 -6.60 -20.14 -0.02
N TYR A 179 -5.53 -19.48 -0.47
CA TYR A 179 -4.88 -18.41 0.28
C TYR A 179 -5.84 -17.26 0.62
N VAL A 180 -6.60 -16.70 -0.33
CA VAL A 180 -7.51 -15.60 -0.02
C VAL A 180 -8.68 -16.03 0.90
N LYS A 181 -9.10 -17.30 0.84
CA LYS A 181 -10.10 -17.86 1.78
C LYS A 181 -9.54 -17.96 3.21
N GLU A 182 -8.30 -18.41 3.37
CA GLU A 182 -7.60 -18.46 4.66
C GLU A 182 -7.47 -17.07 5.28
N LEU A 183 -7.21 -16.03 4.48
CA LEU A 183 -7.20 -14.65 4.92
C LEU A 183 -8.57 -14.15 5.38
N GLY A 184 -9.66 -14.77 4.92
CA GLY A 184 -11.01 -14.44 5.37
C GLY A 184 -12.02 -14.11 4.28
N ALA A 185 -11.68 -14.27 3.01
CA ALA A 185 -12.66 -14.13 1.94
C ALA A 185 -13.72 -15.24 2.05
N SER A 186 -14.99 -14.85 2.12
CA SER A 186 -16.12 -15.80 2.16
C SER A 186 -16.35 -16.45 0.80
N HIS A 187 -15.98 -15.77 -0.27
CA HIS A 187 -16.04 -16.26 -1.65
C HIS A 187 -14.82 -15.82 -2.44
N ALA A 188 -14.14 -16.76 -3.09
CA ALA A 188 -12.97 -16.51 -3.93
C ALA A 188 -13.32 -16.87 -5.38
N ILE A 189 -13.09 -15.94 -6.30
CA ILE A 189 -13.41 -16.03 -7.73
C ILE A 189 -12.10 -16.11 -8.51
N ASP A 190 -11.95 -17.14 -9.35
CA ASP A 190 -10.83 -17.24 -10.27
C ASP A 190 -11.09 -16.40 -11.52
N TYR A 191 -10.57 -15.18 -11.58
CA TYR A 191 -10.76 -14.29 -12.72
C TYR A 191 -10.21 -14.82 -14.06
N THR A 192 -9.44 -15.93 -14.03
CA THR A 192 -8.86 -16.51 -15.27
C THR A 192 -9.83 -17.47 -15.96
N THR A 193 -10.76 -18.06 -15.23
CA THR A 193 -11.71 -19.06 -15.72
C THR A 193 -13.16 -18.72 -15.49
N ASP A 194 -13.45 -17.95 -14.43
CA ASP A 194 -14.82 -17.66 -14.00
C ASP A 194 -15.33 -16.35 -14.63
N ASP A 195 -16.63 -16.32 -14.91
CA ASP A 195 -17.32 -15.06 -15.19
C ASP A 195 -17.60 -14.33 -13.87
N VAL A 196 -16.78 -13.34 -13.58
CA VAL A 196 -16.87 -12.57 -12.32
C VAL A 196 -18.26 -11.95 -12.12
N ALA A 197 -18.91 -11.48 -13.19
CA ALA A 197 -20.25 -10.89 -13.11
C ALA A 197 -21.30 -11.96 -12.75
N ALA A 198 -21.20 -13.16 -13.33
CA ALA A 198 -22.10 -14.28 -13.03
C ALA A 198 -21.92 -14.77 -11.59
N GLU A 199 -20.67 -14.84 -11.08
CA GLU A 199 -20.36 -15.19 -9.69
C GLU A 199 -20.94 -14.16 -8.71
N ILE A 200 -20.74 -12.86 -8.96
CA ILE A 200 -21.36 -11.78 -8.18
C ILE A 200 -22.86 -11.92 -8.15
N ASN A 201 -23.49 -12.13 -9.31
CA ASN A 201 -24.94 -12.30 -9.43
C ASN A 201 -25.45 -13.47 -8.60
N THR A 202 -24.73 -14.60 -8.62
CA THR A 202 -25.05 -15.80 -7.84
C THR A 202 -24.97 -15.54 -6.34
N VAL A 203 -23.84 -14.98 -5.84
CA VAL A 203 -23.61 -14.74 -4.42
C VAL A 203 -24.53 -13.66 -3.85
N THR A 204 -24.99 -12.71 -4.69
CA THR A 204 -25.85 -11.61 -4.28
C THR A 204 -27.33 -11.83 -4.61
N ASN A 205 -27.70 -12.98 -5.16
CA ASN A 205 -29.07 -13.27 -5.67
C ASN A 205 -29.59 -12.17 -6.60
N GLY A 206 -28.74 -11.67 -7.49
CA GLY A 206 -29.08 -10.63 -8.47
C GLY A 206 -29.16 -9.21 -7.95
N GLN A 207 -28.80 -8.97 -6.68
CA GLN A 207 -28.88 -7.64 -6.07
C GLN A 207 -27.66 -6.76 -6.39
N GLY A 208 -26.56 -7.34 -6.90
CA GLY A 208 -25.28 -6.65 -7.08
C GLY A 208 -24.45 -6.58 -5.82
N ILE A 209 -23.21 -6.13 -5.95
CA ILE A 209 -22.24 -6.00 -4.83
C ILE A 209 -22.27 -4.57 -4.27
N ASP A 210 -22.42 -4.40 -2.96
CA ASP A 210 -22.61 -3.08 -2.32
C ASP A 210 -21.42 -2.16 -2.53
N ALA A 211 -20.20 -2.71 -2.52
CA ALA A 211 -18.98 -1.94 -2.79
C ALA A 211 -17.92 -2.78 -3.50
N ILE A 212 -17.04 -2.08 -4.21
CA ILE A 212 -15.85 -2.65 -4.87
C ILE A 212 -14.62 -1.89 -4.41
N PHE A 213 -13.60 -2.65 -4.01
CA PHE A 213 -12.25 -2.15 -3.85
C PHE A 213 -11.37 -2.66 -5.00
N ASP A 214 -11.05 -1.75 -5.90
CA ASP A 214 -10.25 -2.05 -7.09
C ASP A 214 -8.77 -1.79 -6.85
N THR A 215 -7.98 -2.87 -6.84
CA THR A 215 -6.51 -2.80 -6.75
C THR A 215 -5.81 -3.16 -8.06
N VAL A 216 -6.58 -3.41 -9.14
CA VAL A 216 -6.08 -3.91 -10.44
C VAL A 216 -6.17 -2.86 -11.54
N GLY A 217 -7.25 -2.09 -11.55
CA GLY A 217 -7.52 -1.04 -12.53
C GLY A 217 -8.63 -1.39 -13.54
N HIS A 218 -9.30 -0.36 -14.04
CA HIS A 218 -10.48 -0.50 -14.90
C HIS A 218 -10.20 -1.17 -16.25
N ARG A 219 -8.96 -1.17 -16.72
CA ARG A 219 -8.61 -1.85 -17.99
C ARG A 219 -8.79 -3.35 -17.93
N ALA A 220 -8.57 -3.95 -16.76
CA ALA A 220 -8.81 -5.38 -16.54
C ALA A 220 -10.30 -5.67 -16.36
N ASN A 221 -11.08 -4.71 -15.85
CA ASN A 221 -12.51 -4.85 -15.53
C ASN A 221 -13.28 -3.60 -16.00
N PRO A 222 -13.61 -3.49 -17.29
CA PRO A 222 -14.22 -2.27 -17.85
C PRO A 222 -15.65 -2.01 -17.34
N ASP A 223 -16.34 -3.03 -16.85
CA ASP A 223 -17.74 -3.00 -16.45
C ASP A 223 -17.98 -2.87 -14.93
N LEU A 224 -16.96 -2.46 -14.16
CA LEU A 224 -17.00 -2.36 -12.68
C LEU A 224 -18.31 -1.75 -12.13
N PHE A 225 -18.76 -0.65 -12.72
CA PHE A 225 -19.97 0.02 -12.27
C PHE A 225 -21.25 -0.77 -12.54
N SER A 226 -21.25 -1.72 -13.48
CA SER A 226 -22.42 -2.54 -13.76
C SER A 226 -22.73 -3.52 -12.63
N TRP A 227 -21.73 -3.92 -11.86
CA TRP A 227 -21.84 -4.86 -10.73
C TRP A 227 -22.41 -4.22 -9.46
N LEU A 228 -22.42 -2.88 -9.39
CA LEU A 228 -22.94 -2.15 -8.25
C LEU A 228 -24.47 -2.04 -8.31
N PRO A 229 -25.20 -2.08 -7.19
CA PRO A 229 -26.62 -1.75 -7.11
C PRO A 229 -26.85 -0.23 -7.13
N TYR A 230 -28.08 0.22 -6.91
CA TYR A 230 -28.40 1.61 -6.57
C TYR A 230 -27.63 1.99 -5.29
N SER A 231 -27.02 3.16 -5.30
CA SER A 231 -26.18 3.68 -4.20
C SER A 231 -24.91 2.87 -3.89
N GLY A 232 -24.47 2.01 -4.82
CA GLY A 232 -23.24 1.25 -4.70
C GLY A 232 -21.99 2.13 -4.77
N GLN A 233 -20.89 1.63 -4.23
CA GLN A 233 -19.63 2.38 -4.04
C GLN A 233 -18.45 1.69 -4.70
N LEU A 234 -17.52 2.47 -5.25
CA LEU A 234 -16.25 1.99 -5.81
C LEU A 234 -15.10 2.84 -5.27
N VAL A 235 -14.08 2.20 -4.72
CA VAL A 235 -12.78 2.83 -4.50
C VAL A 235 -11.74 2.18 -5.39
N SER A 236 -10.92 2.99 -6.08
CA SER A 236 -9.76 2.52 -6.86
C SER A 236 -8.48 3.19 -6.38
N ILE A 237 -7.41 2.39 -6.33
CA ILE A 237 -6.05 2.82 -5.97
C ILE A 237 -5.11 2.83 -7.18
N VAL A 238 -5.62 2.50 -8.36
CA VAL A 238 -4.81 2.34 -9.58
C VAL A 238 -5.06 3.46 -10.55
N ASP A 239 -6.33 3.68 -10.92
CA ASP A 239 -6.73 4.67 -11.91
C ASP A 239 -8.15 5.19 -11.66
N VAL A 240 -8.55 6.15 -12.48
CA VAL A 240 -9.91 6.70 -12.47
C VAL A 240 -10.67 6.10 -13.64
N PRO A 241 -11.63 5.18 -13.41
CA PRO A 241 -12.41 4.60 -14.48
C PRO A 241 -13.36 5.63 -15.10
N PRO A 242 -13.74 5.48 -16.37
CA PRO A 242 -14.75 6.32 -16.98
C PRO A 242 -16.09 6.13 -16.26
N LEU A 243 -16.73 7.23 -15.86
CA LEU A 243 -18.01 7.18 -15.17
C LEU A 243 -19.12 6.79 -16.17
N PRO A 244 -20.03 5.87 -15.81
CA PRO A 244 -21.12 5.47 -16.69
C PRO A 244 -22.16 6.60 -16.85
N LYS A 245 -22.87 6.64 -17.99
CA LYS A 245 -23.88 7.67 -18.29
C LYS A 245 -24.97 7.78 -17.21
N ASN A 246 -25.31 6.68 -16.56
CA ASN A 246 -26.33 6.60 -15.50
C ASN A 246 -25.73 6.74 -14.08
N TYR A 247 -24.50 7.24 -13.92
CA TYR A 247 -23.82 7.38 -12.65
C TYR A 247 -24.67 8.10 -11.60
N SER A 248 -25.13 9.32 -11.94
CA SER A 248 -25.92 10.14 -11.01
C SER A 248 -27.32 9.56 -10.75
N SER A 249 -28.01 9.01 -11.77
CA SER A 249 -29.35 8.44 -11.60
C SER A 249 -29.37 7.15 -10.77
N ARG A 250 -28.22 6.47 -10.65
CA ARG A 250 -28.03 5.31 -9.77
C ARG A 250 -27.44 5.70 -8.42
N SER A 251 -27.21 6.98 -8.15
CA SER A 251 -26.58 7.49 -6.91
C SER A 251 -25.27 6.78 -6.57
N LEU A 252 -24.47 6.43 -7.57
CA LEU A 252 -23.21 5.73 -7.36
C LEU A 252 -22.16 6.67 -6.72
N SER A 253 -21.23 6.10 -5.95
CA SER A 253 -20.10 6.81 -5.40
C SER A 253 -18.80 6.25 -5.95
N PHE A 254 -17.85 7.14 -6.30
CA PHE A 254 -16.50 6.78 -6.70
C PHE A 254 -15.48 7.54 -5.86
N HIS A 255 -14.48 6.82 -5.38
CA HIS A 255 -13.37 7.34 -4.62
C HIS A 255 -12.05 6.92 -5.28
N ALA A 256 -11.21 7.89 -5.62
CA ALA A 256 -9.81 7.62 -5.93
C ALA A 256 -8.98 7.75 -4.65
N TYR A 257 -8.03 6.86 -4.42
CA TYR A 257 -7.13 6.95 -3.28
C TYR A 257 -5.67 6.74 -3.71
N ALA A 258 -4.79 7.60 -3.21
CA ALA A 258 -3.35 7.52 -3.41
C ALA A 258 -2.64 7.93 -2.11
N LEU A 259 -2.01 6.99 -1.42
CA LEU A 259 -1.35 7.23 -0.12
C LEU A 259 -0.32 8.35 -0.20
N GLY A 260 0.59 8.29 -1.19
CA GLY A 260 1.67 9.26 -1.34
C GLY A 260 1.23 10.70 -1.59
N ALA A 261 -0.04 10.92 -2.02
CA ALA A 261 -0.60 12.26 -2.22
C ALA A 261 -0.64 13.09 -0.91
N VAL A 262 -0.64 12.44 0.26
CA VAL A 262 -0.59 13.12 1.56
C VAL A 262 0.65 14.00 1.73
N TYR A 263 1.74 13.66 1.08
CA TYR A 263 2.97 14.45 1.14
C TYR A 263 2.90 15.76 0.32
N THR A 264 2.09 15.77 -0.72
CA THR A 264 1.93 16.94 -1.60
C THR A 264 0.76 17.83 -1.18
N TYR A 265 -0.35 17.22 -0.78
CA TYR A 265 -1.63 17.91 -0.56
C TYR A 265 -2.07 17.88 0.91
N GLY A 266 -1.46 17.05 1.75
CA GLY A 266 -1.84 16.91 3.15
C GLY A 266 -1.13 17.92 4.05
N THR A 267 -1.81 18.33 5.11
CA THR A 267 -1.22 19.07 6.22
C THR A 267 -0.34 18.17 7.09
N VAL A 268 0.49 18.76 7.95
CA VAL A 268 1.30 18.01 8.94
C VAL A 268 0.43 17.11 9.82
N ALA A 269 -0.74 17.59 10.26
CA ALA A 269 -1.69 16.80 11.04
C ALA A 269 -2.26 15.60 10.25
N GLN A 270 -2.54 15.81 8.96
CA GLN A 270 -2.99 14.71 8.09
C GLN A 270 -1.87 13.71 7.83
N GLN A 271 -0.62 14.14 7.64
CA GLN A 271 0.50 13.22 7.54
C GLN A 271 0.66 12.38 8.83
N ALA A 272 0.55 13.00 10.02
CA ALA A 272 0.59 12.29 11.28
C ALA A 272 -0.53 11.24 11.41
N HIS A 273 -1.75 11.59 10.99
CA HIS A 273 -2.90 10.69 11.04
C HIS A 273 -2.77 9.55 10.03
N PHE A 274 -2.61 9.89 8.74
CA PHE A 274 -2.66 8.92 7.64
C PHE A 274 -1.39 8.05 7.53
N LEU A 275 -0.28 8.45 8.14
CA LEU A 275 0.97 7.69 8.11
C LEU A 275 1.30 7.14 9.50
N GLY A 276 1.82 7.95 10.42
CA GLY A 276 2.34 7.49 11.70
C GLY A 276 1.30 6.82 12.58
N ALA A 277 0.17 7.47 12.85
CA ALA A 277 -0.87 6.91 13.74
C ALA A 277 -1.52 5.66 13.14
N SER A 278 -1.84 5.68 11.83
CA SER A 278 -2.42 4.51 11.16
C SER A 278 -1.43 3.36 11.07
N MET A 279 -0.14 3.63 10.86
CA MET A 279 0.89 2.59 10.88
C MET A 279 1.04 1.98 12.29
N SER A 280 0.98 2.80 13.35
CA SER A 280 0.98 2.29 14.71
C SER A 280 -0.21 1.35 14.97
N ASN A 281 -1.42 1.74 14.56
CA ASN A 281 -2.60 0.90 14.68
C ASN A 281 -2.45 -0.42 13.91
N LEU A 282 -1.86 -0.38 12.72
CA LEU A 282 -1.64 -1.59 11.92
C LEU A 282 -0.61 -2.52 12.58
N LEU A 283 0.49 -1.97 13.11
CA LEU A 283 1.49 -2.74 13.84
C LEU A 283 0.91 -3.36 15.12
N ASP A 284 0.02 -2.65 15.83
CA ASP A 284 -0.69 -3.20 16.98
C ASP A 284 -1.59 -4.38 16.59
N LEU A 285 -2.27 -4.32 15.45
CA LEU A 285 -3.07 -5.46 14.93
C LEU A 285 -2.18 -6.66 14.58
N VAL A 286 -0.99 -6.40 14.05
CA VAL A 286 -0.01 -7.45 13.76
C VAL A 286 0.54 -8.07 15.05
N ASP A 287 0.93 -7.26 16.03
CA ASP A 287 1.45 -7.74 17.32
C ASP A 287 0.42 -8.57 18.08
N GLN A 288 -0.87 -8.26 17.91
CA GLN A 288 -1.99 -9.04 18.45
C GLN A 288 -2.32 -10.30 17.62
N GLY A 289 -1.63 -10.57 16.54
CA GLY A 289 -1.90 -11.69 15.63
C GLY A 289 -3.22 -11.58 14.85
N LYS A 290 -3.83 -10.40 14.81
CA LYS A 290 -5.10 -10.14 14.10
C LYS A 290 -4.91 -9.87 12.60
N VAL A 291 -3.76 -9.35 12.23
CA VAL A 291 -3.33 -9.14 10.84
C VAL A 291 -1.99 -9.82 10.65
N ILE A 292 -1.84 -10.56 9.56
CA ILE A 292 -0.62 -11.28 9.21
C ILE A 292 0.04 -10.53 8.04
N PRO A 293 1.26 -9.98 8.23
CA PRO A 293 2.02 -9.38 7.16
C PRO A 293 2.34 -10.40 6.07
N GLN A 294 2.32 -9.99 4.81
CA GLN A 294 2.52 -10.89 3.68
C GLN A 294 3.94 -10.74 3.11
N VAL A 295 4.90 -11.37 3.77
CA VAL A 295 6.28 -11.47 3.28
C VAL A 295 6.42 -12.78 2.51
N THR A 296 6.33 -12.72 1.19
CA THR A 296 6.35 -13.92 0.33
C THR A 296 7.76 -14.31 -0.13
N LYS A 297 8.68 -13.35 -0.21
CA LYS A 297 10.03 -13.55 -0.70
C LYS A 297 10.99 -12.54 -0.09
N LEU A 298 12.16 -12.99 0.34
CA LEU A 298 13.27 -12.12 0.71
C LEU A 298 14.33 -12.16 -0.40
N ILE A 299 14.82 -11.01 -0.79
CA ILE A 299 15.87 -10.86 -1.80
C ILE A 299 17.03 -10.02 -1.26
N ASN A 300 18.19 -10.15 -1.86
CA ASN A 300 19.31 -9.26 -1.56
C ASN A 300 19.01 -7.86 -2.11
N TRP A 301 19.54 -6.87 -1.46
CA TRP A 301 19.35 -5.49 -1.86
C TRP A 301 19.95 -5.18 -3.25
N THR A 302 20.96 -5.91 -3.68
CA THR A 302 21.52 -5.84 -5.04
C THR A 302 20.53 -6.28 -6.13
N ASP A 303 19.51 -7.05 -5.76
CA ASP A 303 18.54 -7.65 -6.66
C ASP A 303 17.22 -6.88 -6.71
N ILE A 304 17.14 -5.70 -6.06
CA ILE A 304 15.93 -4.85 -6.02
C ILE A 304 15.40 -4.56 -7.42
N GLY A 305 16.28 -4.25 -8.39
CA GLY A 305 15.85 -4.02 -9.77
C GLY A 305 15.13 -5.20 -10.41
N LEU A 306 15.62 -6.42 -10.18
CA LEU A 306 14.99 -7.67 -10.63
C LEU A 306 13.68 -7.91 -9.88
N GLY A 307 13.67 -7.73 -8.55
CA GLY A 307 12.48 -7.88 -7.73
C GLY A 307 11.34 -6.93 -8.14
N LEU A 308 11.67 -5.69 -8.53
CA LEU A 308 10.68 -4.74 -9.05
C LEU A 308 10.13 -5.15 -10.43
N ASP A 309 10.92 -5.80 -11.27
CA ASP A 309 10.44 -6.33 -12.55
C ASP A 309 9.52 -7.55 -12.36
N GLU A 310 9.73 -8.38 -11.33
CA GLU A 310 8.84 -9.49 -10.98
C GLU A 310 7.44 -9.02 -10.52
N LEU A 311 7.29 -7.76 -10.09
CA LEU A 311 6.01 -7.17 -9.68
C LEU A 311 5.16 -6.60 -10.83
N LYS A 312 5.70 -6.53 -12.06
CA LYS A 312 4.98 -6.04 -13.25
C LYS A 312 4.05 -7.10 -13.83
#